data_2dfe32b9191528464286658f236ff671
#
_entry.id   2dfe32b9191528464286658f236ff671
#
_cell.length_a   1.000
_cell.length_b   1.000
_cell.length_c   1.000
_cell.angle_alpha   90.00
_cell.angle_beta   90.00
_cell.angle_gamma   90.00
#
_symmetry.space_group_name_H-M   'P 1'
#
loop_
_entity.id
_entity.type
_entity.pdbx_description
1 polymer ?
#
loop_
_entity_poly.entity_id
_entity_poly.type
_entity_poly.pdbx_seq_one_letter_code
_entity_poly.pdbx_strand_id
1 'polypeptide(L)'
;MVLGPRSSVPSLGAGLAAIATLVGISTLTGAQAPDILATSTRAMGASNLESIQYSGSGSSFTVGQAPGPGAPWPRFELAKYVASVNYATPAMREETVRRDVDFPPRGGGAGPFNPATGQGGMRPIPGEVIQNVVRDGRNDAGLVQVALTPHGFLKVAGSNKARVNGRSVSLTIGKYSVTGVINEQNLVESVETRLANNVLGDVAVRTVFSGYKDYGGVKFPSHIVQTQGGHPTLDLNVSDVQPNSPVARALTVPAPPPAAQPAPAKTEAQKIAEGVWFLDGGAPMSVLLEFSDHVVIIEGPQNDERTEATIAAVKQLLPSKPIRYLVNTHQHFDHSGGIRAYVAAGISIVTHEKNKSYWERILGNPFTLEPDRLARASRSPTIETVGEKRVLSDSSMALELHHLQGNLHDETLLVAHLPKQKLLVQADAFHPRPGAKPLAAPPPFTINLVENIRRLKLDVEQVVHLHGGVDPIANVLKAAGQ
;
A
#
# COMPACT_ATOMS: atom_id res chain seq x y z
N MET A 1 -15.35 -56.64 45.49
CA MET A 1 -16.36 -56.88 46.51
C MET A 1 -17.65 -56.25 46.09
N VAL A 2 -18.65 -57.07 45.89
CA VAL A 2 -20.10 -57.11 46.00
C VAL A 2 -20.79 -56.40 44.80
N LEU A 3 -21.22 -57.11 43.77
CA LEU A 3 -22.41 -57.91 43.46
C LEU A 3 -23.75 -57.17 43.62
N GLY A 4 -24.42 -57.04 42.60
CA GLY A 4 -25.69 -56.91 41.96
C GLY A 4 -26.97 -56.80 42.81
N PRO A 5 -28.22 -56.90 42.31
CA PRO A 5 -28.67 -57.86 41.28
C PRO A 5 -29.66 -57.33 40.19
N ARG A 6 -29.99 -58.24 39.28
CA ARG A 6 -31.02 -58.23 38.23
C ARG A 6 -32.45 -58.42 38.78
N SER A 7 -33.46 -57.91 38.07
CA SER A 7 -34.81 -58.52 37.91
C SER A 7 -35.48 -57.92 36.66
N SER A 8 -35.70 -58.62 35.61
CA SER A 8 -36.76 -59.53 35.18
C SER A 8 -37.99 -58.84 34.59
N VAL A 9 -38.24 -59.22 33.36
CA VAL A 9 -39.36 -58.93 32.39
C VAL A 9 -40.65 -59.56 32.93
N PRO A 10 -41.85 -59.08 32.53
CA PRO A 10 -42.67 -59.99 31.71
C PRO A 10 -43.25 -59.32 30.44
N SER A 11 -43.37 -60.15 29.42
CA SER A 11 -44.08 -60.02 28.16
C SER A 11 -45.59 -60.14 28.36
N LEU A 12 -46.37 -59.37 27.63
CA LEU A 12 -47.73 -59.72 27.18
C LEU A 12 -48.01 -59.18 25.80
N GLY A 13 -48.41 -60.05 24.95
CA GLY A 13 -48.65 -59.84 23.57
C GLY A 13 -50.09 -59.46 23.21
N ALA A 14 -50.27 -59.29 21.93
CA ALA A 14 -51.45 -59.37 21.10
C ALA A 14 -52.11 -58.05 20.68
N GLY A 15 -52.28 -57.94 19.37
CA GLY A 15 -53.33 -57.16 18.74
C GLY A 15 -52.92 -56.45 17.48
N LEU A 16 -52.89 -57.19 16.33
CA LEU A 16 -52.87 -56.56 14.98
C LEU A 16 -54.18 -55.81 14.72
N ALA A 17 -54.07 -54.54 14.37
CA ALA A 17 -55.07 -53.85 13.53
C ALA A 17 -54.34 -52.98 12.55
N ALA A 18 -54.27 -53.38 11.28
CA ALA A 18 -53.72 -52.60 10.19
C ALA A 18 -54.74 -51.53 9.78
N ILE A 19 -54.41 -50.28 10.06
CA ILE A 19 -55.06 -49.12 9.44
C ILE A 19 -54.11 -48.55 8.39
N ALA A 20 -54.35 -48.79 7.13
CA ALA A 20 -53.65 -48.19 6.01
C ALA A 20 -54.06 -46.70 5.89
N THR A 21 -53.31 -45.84 6.46
CA THR A 21 -53.44 -44.39 6.20
C THR A 21 -52.59 -44.04 5.00
N LEU A 22 -53.22 -43.75 3.86
CA LEU A 22 -52.57 -43.12 2.68
C LEU A 22 -52.06 -41.74 3.14
N VAL A 23 -50.77 -41.64 3.45
CA VAL A 23 -50.10 -40.36 3.54
C VAL A 23 -49.78 -39.92 2.12
N GLY A 24 -50.57 -39.00 1.61
CA GLY A 24 -50.24 -38.29 0.36
C GLY A 24 -48.91 -37.49 0.60
N ILE A 25 -47.83 -37.98 0.01
CA ILE A 25 -46.59 -37.23 -0.10
C ILE A 25 -46.87 -36.10 -1.08
N SER A 26 -47.27 -34.94 -0.54
CA SER A 26 -47.20 -33.68 -1.29
C SER A 26 -45.74 -33.40 -1.49
N THR A 27 -45.19 -33.66 -2.65
CA THR A 27 -43.91 -33.11 -3.08
C THR A 27 -44.07 -31.59 -3.11
N LEU A 28 -43.71 -30.93 -1.98
CA LEU A 28 -43.37 -29.53 -2.00
C LEU A 28 -42.24 -29.39 -3.00
N THR A 29 -42.57 -29.01 -4.24
CA THR A 29 -41.58 -28.43 -5.15
C THR A 29 -41.02 -27.21 -4.45
N GLY A 30 -39.89 -27.39 -3.76
CA GLY A 30 -39.16 -26.29 -3.15
C GLY A 30 -38.94 -25.25 -4.23
N ALA A 31 -39.55 -24.10 -4.10
CA ALA A 31 -39.24 -22.96 -4.95
C ALA A 31 -37.74 -22.76 -4.80
N GLN A 32 -36.96 -22.96 -5.87
CA GLN A 32 -35.54 -22.76 -5.89
C GLN A 32 -35.31 -21.32 -5.44
N ALA A 33 -34.54 -21.14 -4.36
CA ALA A 33 -34.25 -19.79 -3.85
C ALA A 33 -33.79 -18.92 -5.03
N PRO A 34 -34.37 -17.71 -5.22
CA PRO A 34 -34.08 -16.91 -6.38
C PRO A 34 -32.54 -16.68 -6.43
N ASP A 35 -31.96 -16.90 -7.62
CA ASP A 35 -30.56 -16.64 -7.86
C ASP A 35 -30.29 -15.14 -7.58
N ILE A 36 -29.67 -14.87 -6.43
CA ILE A 36 -29.42 -13.50 -5.95
C ILE A 36 -28.57 -12.72 -6.95
N LEU A 37 -27.63 -13.39 -7.66
CA LEU A 37 -26.79 -12.75 -8.64
C LEU A 37 -27.60 -12.30 -9.87
N ALA A 38 -28.45 -13.17 -10.42
CA ALA A 38 -29.34 -12.84 -11.54
C ALA A 38 -30.35 -11.76 -11.13
N THR A 39 -30.86 -11.81 -9.89
CA THR A 39 -31.80 -10.83 -9.37
C THR A 39 -31.12 -9.45 -9.20
N SER A 40 -29.91 -9.40 -8.66
CA SER A 40 -29.14 -8.17 -8.53
C SER A 40 -28.75 -7.60 -9.91
N THR A 41 -28.34 -8.45 -10.85
CA THR A 41 -28.03 -8.05 -12.23
C THR A 41 -29.20 -7.33 -12.90
N ARG A 42 -30.44 -7.87 -12.74
CA ARG A 42 -31.63 -7.19 -13.24
C ARG A 42 -31.99 -5.91 -12.49
N ALA A 43 -31.92 -5.95 -11.14
CA ALA A 43 -32.26 -4.81 -10.29
C ALA A 43 -31.35 -3.61 -10.52
N MET A 44 -30.07 -3.83 -10.86
CA MET A 44 -29.10 -2.80 -11.15
C MET A 44 -29.01 -2.40 -12.63
N GLY A 45 -29.82 -3.02 -13.52
CA GLY A 45 -29.77 -2.76 -14.96
C GLY A 45 -28.46 -3.21 -15.62
N ALA A 46 -27.77 -4.18 -15.01
CA ALA A 46 -26.45 -4.62 -15.47
C ALA A 46 -26.51 -5.53 -16.71
N SER A 47 -27.68 -6.11 -17.07
CA SER A 47 -27.78 -7.12 -18.15
C SER A 47 -27.21 -6.62 -19.48
N ASN A 48 -27.64 -5.45 -19.93
CA ASN A 48 -27.24 -4.85 -21.21
C ASN A 48 -26.20 -3.72 -21.07
N LEU A 49 -25.56 -3.62 -19.91
CA LEU A 49 -24.54 -2.63 -19.65
C LEU A 49 -23.18 -3.13 -20.14
N GLU A 50 -22.64 -2.53 -21.21
CA GLU A 50 -21.34 -2.90 -21.77
C GLU A 50 -20.20 -1.98 -21.26
N SER A 51 -20.56 -0.76 -20.88
CA SER A 51 -19.58 0.22 -20.36
C SER A 51 -20.27 1.23 -19.46
N ILE A 52 -19.49 1.92 -18.63
CA ILE A 52 -19.99 3.03 -17.82
C ILE A 52 -18.90 4.09 -17.66
N GLN A 53 -19.30 5.35 -17.69
CA GLN A 53 -18.46 6.43 -17.23
C GLN A 53 -19.16 7.13 -16.05
N TYR A 54 -18.43 7.42 -14.99
CA TYR A 54 -18.96 8.21 -13.89
C TYR A 54 -17.93 9.22 -13.42
N SER A 55 -18.42 10.33 -12.90
CA SER A 55 -17.57 11.41 -12.42
C SER A 55 -18.06 11.95 -11.08
N GLY A 56 -17.17 12.61 -10.37
CA GLY A 56 -17.46 13.18 -9.07
C GLY A 56 -16.29 13.93 -8.46
N SER A 57 -16.45 14.25 -7.18
CA SER A 57 -15.43 14.89 -6.36
C SER A 57 -15.48 14.34 -4.93
N GLY A 58 -14.48 14.66 -4.11
CA GLY A 58 -14.44 14.16 -2.74
C GLY A 58 -13.06 14.22 -2.12
N SER A 59 -12.62 13.10 -1.55
CA SER A 59 -11.29 12.98 -0.94
C SER A 59 -10.57 11.74 -1.44
N SER A 60 -9.26 11.85 -1.58
CA SER A 60 -8.34 10.74 -1.81
C SER A 60 -7.23 10.78 -0.77
N PHE A 61 -6.56 9.65 -0.57
CA PHE A 61 -5.55 9.50 0.47
C PHE A 61 -4.31 8.82 -0.10
N THR A 62 -3.11 9.23 0.36
CA THR A 62 -1.86 8.64 -0.12
C THR A 62 -1.40 7.53 0.81
N VAL A 63 -1.57 6.29 0.35
CA VAL A 63 -1.20 5.08 1.08
C VAL A 63 0.29 5.07 1.40
N GLY A 64 0.63 4.73 2.65
CA GLY A 64 2.00 4.56 3.09
C GLY A 64 2.77 5.83 3.38
N GLN A 65 2.09 6.99 3.41
CA GLN A 65 2.70 8.31 3.60
C GLN A 65 2.19 9.02 4.87
N ALA A 66 1.82 8.25 5.90
CA ALA A 66 1.30 8.79 7.15
C ALA A 66 2.34 9.65 7.89
N PRO A 67 1.92 10.74 8.57
CA PRO A 67 2.83 11.62 9.31
C PRO A 67 3.42 10.98 10.59
N GLY A 68 3.20 9.71 10.81
CA GLY A 68 3.72 8.90 11.91
C GLY A 68 3.08 7.52 11.96
N PRO A 69 3.65 6.60 12.77
CA PRO A 69 3.20 5.21 12.84
C PRO A 69 1.77 5.09 13.37
N GLY A 70 0.89 4.51 12.54
CA GLY A 70 -0.53 4.32 12.88
C GLY A 70 -1.40 5.56 12.71
N ALA A 71 -0.85 6.69 12.26
CA ALA A 71 -1.63 7.86 11.89
C ALA A 71 -2.42 7.61 10.58
N PRO A 72 -3.53 8.32 10.34
CA PRO A 72 -4.25 8.27 9.07
C PRO A 72 -3.34 8.72 7.92
N TRP A 73 -3.56 8.15 6.75
CA TRP A 73 -2.88 8.60 5.54
C TRP A 73 -3.27 10.03 5.16
N PRO A 74 -2.35 10.82 4.59
CA PRO A 74 -2.62 12.19 4.19
C PRO A 74 -3.83 12.28 3.26
N ARG A 75 -4.76 13.17 3.60
CA ARG A 75 -5.96 13.46 2.82
C ARG A 75 -5.70 14.57 1.81
N PHE A 76 -6.20 14.39 0.60
CA PHE A 76 -6.21 15.37 -0.47
C PHE A 76 -7.63 15.62 -0.95
N GLU A 77 -7.93 16.85 -1.33
CA GLU A 77 -9.13 17.15 -2.07
C GLU A 77 -9.06 16.44 -3.43
N LEU A 78 -10.08 15.69 -3.76
CA LEU A 78 -10.30 15.11 -5.07
C LEU A 78 -11.22 16.06 -5.85
N ALA A 79 -10.62 17.10 -6.44
CA ALA A 79 -11.36 18.17 -7.14
C ALA A 79 -12.06 17.64 -8.40
N LYS A 80 -11.49 16.60 -9.03
CA LYS A 80 -12.08 15.90 -10.17
C LYS A 80 -11.74 14.42 -10.09
N TYR A 81 -12.75 13.60 -10.34
CA TYR A 81 -12.61 12.18 -10.56
C TYR A 81 -13.45 11.79 -11.77
N VAL A 82 -12.88 11.07 -12.71
CA VAL A 82 -13.60 10.45 -13.82
C VAL A 82 -13.13 9.01 -13.97
N ALA A 83 -14.04 8.06 -13.85
CA ALA A 83 -13.77 6.66 -14.15
C ALA A 83 -14.51 6.24 -15.41
N SER A 84 -13.79 5.60 -16.32
CA SER A 84 -14.34 4.94 -17.51
C SER A 84 -14.08 3.45 -17.38
N VAL A 85 -15.14 2.64 -17.41
CA VAL A 85 -15.05 1.18 -17.29
C VAL A 85 -15.67 0.54 -18.52
N ASN A 86 -14.90 -0.30 -19.22
CA ASN A 86 -15.37 -1.16 -20.29
C ASN A 86 -15.57 -2.57 -19.73
N TYR A 87 -16.77 -3.10 -19.77
CA TYR A 87 -17.09 -4.44 -19.29
C TYR A 87 -17.05 -5.50 -20.41
N ALA A 88 -17.21 -5.09 -21.68
CA ALA A 88 -17.15 -6.00 -22.83
C ALA A 88 -15.71 -6.46 -23.11
N THR A 89 -14.75 -5.54 -23.02
CA THR A 89 -13.31 -5.82 -22.98
C THR A 89 -12.76 -5.24 -21.67
N PRO A 90 -12.71 -6.05 -20.60
CA PRO A 90 -12.50 -5.50 -19.26
C PRO A 90 -11.29 -4.57 -19.18
N ALA A 91 -11.56 -3.30 -18.90
CA ALA A 91 -10.56 -2.25 -18.74
C ALA A 91 -11.17 -1.11 -17.89
N MET A 92 -10.33 -0.43 -17.13
CA MET A 92 -10.73 0.75 -16.35
C MET A 92 -9.69 1.85 -16.49
N ARG A 93 -10.14 3.09 -16.64
CA ARG A 93 -9.31 4.29 -16.60
C ARG A 93 -9.85 5.24 -15.55
N GLU A 94 -8.97 5.74 -14.72
CA GLU A 94 -9.24 6.74 -13.69
C GLU A 94 -8.43 8.00 -13.99
N GLU A 95 -9.13 9.12 -14.15
CA GLU A 95 -8.54 10.45 -14.34
C GLU A 95 -8.87 11.30 -13.13
N THR A 96 -7.86 11.79 -12.42
CA THR A 96 -8.05 12.54 -11.18
C THR A 96 -7.29 13.85 -11.18
N VAL A 97 -7.87 14.86 -10.52
CA VAL A 97 -7.18 16.09 -10.12
C VAL A 97 -7.23 16.15 -8.59
N ARG A 98 -6.07 16.10 -7.97
CA ARG A 98 -5.90 16.14 -6.51
C ARG A 98 -5.25 17.44 -6.09
N ARG A 99 -5.71 18.01 -4.96
CA ARG A 99 -5.17 19.24 -4.37
C ARG A 99 -4.77 19.00 -2.93
N ASP A 100 -3.75 19.70 -2.46
CA ASP A 100 -3.43 19.75 -1.04
C ASP A 100 -4.58 20.39 -0.27
N VAL A 101 -4.94 19.81 0.88
CA VAL A 101 -6.00 20.34 1.76
C VAL A 101 -5.39 21.32 2.75
N ASP A 102 -4.22 20.97 3.28
CA ASP A 102 -3.54 21.72 4.31
C ASP A 102 -2.17 22.20 3.82
N PHE A 103 -1.75 23.38 4.31
CA PHE A 103 -0.39 23.86 4.15
C PHE A 103 0.08 24.52 5.45
N PRO A 104 1.24 24.11 6.03
CA PRO A 104 2.15 23.09 5.54
C PRO A 104 1.53 21.69 5.54
N PRO A 105 1.89 20.85 4.55
CA PRO A 105 1.38 19.49 4.47
C PRO A 105 1.87 18.65 5.64
N ARG A 106 1.09 17.62 6.00
CA ARG A 106 1.49 16.62 7.00
C ARG A 106 1.58 15.26 6.34
N GLY A 107 2.68 14.54 6.62
CA GLY A 107 2.97 13.29 5.93
C GLY A 107 3.61 13.51 4.56
N GLY A 108 3.69 12.43 3.77
CA GLY A 108 4.21 12.48 2.41
C GLY A 108 3.23 13.06 1.41
N GLY A 109 3.69 13.23 0.17
CA GLY A 109 3.03 14.04 -0.83
C GLY A 109 1.83 13.42 -1.53
N ALA A 110 1.14 14.26 -2.32
CA ALA A 110 -0.08 13.94 -3.06
C ALA A 110 0.12 13.04 -4.27
N GLY A 111 1.32 12.93 -4.79
CA GLY A 111 1.62 12.11 -5.96
C GLY A 111 1.76 10.63 -5.63
N PRO A 112 1.35 9.71 -6.51
CA PRO A 112 1.78 8.34 -6.37
C PRO A 112 3.30 8.29 -6.49
N PHE A 113 3.93 7.43 -5.71
CA PHE A 113 5.29 7.03 -5.96
C PHE A 113 5.38 6.47 -7.39
N ASN A 114 6.22 7.05 -8.22
CA ASN A 114 6.54 6.51 -9.52
C ASN A 114 7.81 5.65 -9.41
N PRO A 115 7.69 4.33 -9.39
CA PRO A 115 8.85 3.45 -9.23
C PRO A 115 9.85 3.59 -10.39
N ALA A 116 9.41 4.05 -11.57
CA ALA A 116 10.29 4.23 -12.73
C ALA A 116 11.16 5.50 -12.64
N THR A 117 10.71 6.53 -11.92
CA THR A 117 11.44 7.80 -11.78
C THR A 117 11.95 8.04 -10.35
N GLY A 118 11.55 7.20 -9.40
CA GLY A 118 11.85 7.38 -7.98
C GLY A 118 11.25 8.67 -7.38
N GLN A 119 10.38 9.32 -8.11
CA GLN A 119 9.74 10.54 -7.64
C GLN A 119 8.44 10.21 -6.91
N GLY A 120 8.47 10.35 -5.65
CA GLY A 120 7.32 10.34 -4.73
C GLY A 120 7.15 11.72 -4.13
N GLY A 121 6.10 12.20 -4.31
CA GLY A 121 5.23 13.12 -3.81
C GLY A 121 5.54 14.24 -2.86
N MET A 122 6.73 14.60 -2.46
CA MET A 122 6.88 15.81 -1.68
C MET A 122 6.69 17.05 -2.57
N ARG A 123 5.63 17.82 -2.33
CA ARG A 123 5.43 19.12 -2.97
C ARG A 123 5.79 20.23 -2.00
N PRO A 124 6.78 21.04 -2.35
CA PRO A 124 7.23 22.13 -1.48
C PRO A 124 6.23 23.30 -1.43
N ILE A 125 5.27 23.32 -2.33
CA ILE A 125 4.21 24.35 -2.43
C ILE A 125 2.86 23.69 -2.74
N PRO A 126 1.73 24.28 -2.33
CA PRO A 126 0.38 23.84 -2.72
C PRO A 126 0.24 23.79 -4.24
N GLY A 127 -0.53 22.85 -4.74
CA GLY A 127 -0.76 22.73 -6.17
C GLY A 127 -1.67 21.56 -6.53
N GLU A 128 -1.80 21.32 -7.84
CA GLU A 128 -2.61 20.22 -8.37
C GLU A 128 -1.71 19.08 -8.84
N VAL A 129 -2.17 17.84 -8.61
CA VAL A 129 -1.62 16.64 -9.22
C VAL A 129 -2.68 16.02 -10.13
N ILE A 130 -2.36 15.94 -11.41
CA ILE A 130 -3.19 15.27 -12.41
C ILE A 130 -2.67 13.85 -12.58
N GLN A 131 -3.55 12.87 -12.47
CA GLN A 131 -3.22 11.46 -12.64
C GLN A 131 -4.15 10.83 -13.67
N ASN A 132 -3.59 9.91 -14.45
CA ASN A 132 -4.33 9.06 -15.37
C ASN A 132 -3.83 7.63 -15.21
N VAL A 133 -4.65 6.78 -14.63
CA VAL A 133 -4.31 5.39 -14.34
C VAL A 133 -5.17 4.48 -15.18
N VAL A 134 -4.55 3.61 -15.98
CA VAL A 134 -5.25 2.62 -16.78
C VAL A 134 -4.99 1.23 -16.22
N ARG A 135 -6.05 0.44 -16.10
CA ARG A 135 -6.03 -0.92 -15.60
C ARG A 135 -6.47 -1.88 -16.69
N ASP A 136 -5.63 -2.88 -16.96
CA ASP A 136 -5.91 -3.91 -17.95
C ASP A 136 -6.64 -5.08 -17.29
N GLY A 137 -7.93 -5.17 -17.52
CA GLY A 137 -8.76 -6.26 -16.98
C GLY A 137 -8.52 -7.64 -17.62
N ARG A 138 -7.58 -7.75 -18.58
CA ARG A 138 -7.14 -9.05 -19.11
C ARG A 138 -6.16 -9.76 -18.18
N ASN A 139 -5.53 -9.04 -17.25
CA ASN A 139 -4.75 -9.62 -16.17
C ASN A 139 -5.54 -9.61 -14.86
N ASP A 140 -5.19 -10.52 -13.95
CA ASP A 140 -5.90 -10.72 -12.70
C ASP A 140 -5.96 -9.45 -11.83
N ALA A 141 -4.87 -8.72 -11.71
CA ALA A 141 -4.81 -7.52 -10.90
C ALA A 141 -5.73 -6.41 -11.42
N GLY A 142 -5.75 -6.20 -12.74
CA GLY A 142 -6.64 -5.23 -13.38
C GLY A 142 -8.10 -5.68 -13.33
N LEU A 143 -8.38 -6.97 -13.49
CA LEU A 143 -9.75 -7.51 -13.39
C LEU A 143 -10.29 -7.37 -11.97
N VAL A 144 -9.46 -7.53 -10.95
CA VAL A 144 -9.84 -7.26 -9.55
C VAL A 144 -10.24 -5.79 -9.37
N GLN A 145 -9.54 -4.84 -9.99
CA GLN A 145 -9.91 -3.42 -9.91
C GLN A 145 -11.27 -3.14 -10.58
N VAL A 146 -11.54 -3.78 -11.72
CA VAL A 146 -12.88 -3.74 -12.35
C VAL A 146 -13.93 -4.34 -11.42
N ALA A 147 -13.64 -5.48 -10.79
CA ALA A 147 -14.55 -6.16 -9.86
C ALA A 147 -14.79 -5.35 -8.56
N LEU A 148 -13.90 -4.42 -8.19
CA LEU A 148 -14.12 -3.50 -7.07
C LEU A 148 -15.12 -2.37 -7.38
N THR A 149 -15.73 -2.35 -8.58
CA THR A 149 -16.85 -1.48 -8.94
C THR A 149 -18.19 -2.27 -8.86
N PRO A 150 -19.35 -1.62 -8.62
CA PRO A 150 -20.58 -2.35 -8.32
C PRO A 150 -21.08 -3.19 -9.50
N HIS A 151 -21.05 -2.66 -10.71
CA HIS A 151 -21.45 -3.41 -11.93
C HIS A 151 -20.34 -4.35 -12.39
N GLY A 152 -19.07 -3.95 -12.23
CA GLY A 152 -17.93 -4.81 -12.54
C GLY A 152 -17.95 -6.09 -11.70
N PHE A 153 -18.30 -6.00 -10.42
CA PHE A 153 -18.49 -7.17 -9.56
C PHE A 153 -19.53 -8.14 -10.16
N LEU A 154 -20.72 -7.65 -10.52
CA LEU A 154 -21.79 -8.49 -11.09
C LEU A 154 -21.37 -9.12 -12.42
N LYS A 155 -20.70 -8.36 -13.30
CA LYS A 155 -20.20 -8.86 -14.59
C LYS A 155 -19.16 -9.96 -14.41
N VAL A 156 -18.18 -9.72 -13.54
CA VAL A 156 -17.12 -10.70 -13.26
C VAL A 156 -17.69 -11.92 -12.54
N ALA A 157 -18.59 -11.75 -11.58
CA ALA A 157 -19.25 -12.86 -10.90
C ALA A 157 -20.12 -13.70 -11.87
N GLY A 158 -20.80 -13.06 -12.80
CA GLY A 158 -21.63 -13.74 -13.81
C GLY A 158 -20.83 -14.55 -14.84
N SER A 159 -19.60 -14.16 -15.14
CA SER A 159 -18.70 -14.86 -16.07
C SER A 159 -17.76 -15.86 -15.39
N ASN A 160 -17.72 -15.91 -14.06
CA ASN A 160 -16.91 -16.82 -13.27
C ASN A 160 -17.79 -17.76 -12.44
N LYS A 161 -17.20 -18.85 -11.92
CA LYS A 161 -17.89 -19.81 -11.06
C LYS A 161 -18.08 -19.22 -9.65
N ALA A 162 -18.94 -18.19 -9.53
CA ALA A 162 -19.25 -17.56 -8.26
C ALA A 162 -20.00 -18.53 -7.32
N ARG A 163 -19.70 -18.44 -6.03
CA ARG A 163 -20.40 -19.16 -4.95
C ARG A 163 -21.32 -18.19 -4.24
N VAL A 164 -22.56 -18.59 -4.04
CA VAL A 164 -23.57 -17.80 -3.34
C VAL A 164 -23.82 -18.41 -1.96
N ASN A 165 -23.77 -17.58 -0.93
CA ASN A 165 -24.12 -17.93 0.44
C ASN A 165 -25.00 -16.80 1.02
N GLY A 166 -26.32 -17.01 1.00
CA GLY A 166 -27.28 -15.97 1.34
C GLY A 166 -27.16 -14.75 0.41
N ARG A 167 -26.79 -13.60 0.95
CA ARG A 167 -26.55 -12.36 0.22
C ARG A 167 -25.09 -12.09 -0.10
N SER A 168 -24.20 -13.00 0.26
CA SER A 168 -22.78 -12.93 -0.05
C SER A 168 -22.46 -13.74 -1.30
N VAL A 169 -21.77 -13.16 -2.24
CA VAL A 169 -21.31 -13.77 -3.50
C VAL A 169 -19.80 -13.71 -3.54
N SER A 170 -19.14 -14.87 -3.64
CA SER A 170 -17.69 -14.97 -3.66
C SER A 170 -17.20 -15.62 -4.95
N LEU A 171 -16.07 -15.15 -5.48
CA LEU A 171 -15.40 -15.69 -6.65
C LEU A 171 -13.88 -15.57 -6.51
N THR A 172 -13.17 -16.28 -7.39
CA THR A 172 -11.71 -16.23 -7.45
C THR A 172 -11.25 -15.65 -8.79
N ILE A 173 -10.33 -14.71 -8.76
CA ILE A 173 -9.65 -14.12 -9.92
C ILE A 173 -8.16 -14.39 -9.74
N GLY A 174 -7.61 -15.36 -10.46
CA GLY A 174 -6.24 -15.83 -10.23
C GLY A 174 -6.01 -16.22 -8.76
N LYS A 175 -5.09 -15.53 -8.09
CA LYS A 175 -4.81 -15.72 -6.66
C LYS A 175 -5.72 -14.92 -5.71
N TYR A 176 -6.57 -14.05 -6.24
CA TYR A 176 -7.39 -13.14 -5.44
C TYR A 176 -8.78 -13.73 -5.17
N SER A 177 -9.19 -13.72 -3.92
CA SER A 177 -10.58 -13.99 -3.52
C SER A 177 -11.32 -12.67 -3.44
N VAL A 178 -12.44 -12.56 -4.17
CA VAL A 178 -13.30 -11.37 -4.18
C VAL A 178 -14.66 -11.75 -3.63
N THR A 179 -15.17 -10.97 -2.69
CA THR A 179 -16.47 -11.18 -2.06
C THR A 179 -17.30 -9.91 -2.14
N GLY A 180 -18.49 -10.00 -2.69
CA GLY A 180 -19.48 -8.92 -2.68
C GLY A 180 -20.68 -9.25 -1.79
N VAL A 181 -21.25 -8.23 -1.19
CA VAL A 181 -22.50 -8.30 -0.42
C VAL A 181 -23.60 -7.59 -1.19
N ILE A 182 -24.74 -8.26 -1.33
CA ILE A 182 -25.93 -7.73 -1.99
C ILE A 182 -26.97 -7.42 -0.91
N ASN A 183 -27.46 -6.19 -0.83
CA ASN A 183 -28.43 -5.75 0.17
C ASN A 183 -29.86 -6.25 -0.12
N GLU A 184 -30.81 -5.91 0.74
CA GLU A 184 -32.21 -6.35 0.63
C GLU A 184 -32.92 -5.78 -0.61
N GLN A 185 -32.46 -4.66 -1.15
CA GLN A 185 -32.95 -4.06 -2.38
C GLN A 185 -32.32 -4.71 -3.63
N ASN A 186 -31.55 -5.76 -3.45
CA ASN A 186 -30.78 -6.47 -4.49
C ASN A 186 -29.75 -5.58 -5.20
N LEU A 187 -29.15 -4.61 -4.47
CA LEU A 187 -28.07 -3.76 -4.94
C LEU A 187 -26.76 -4.24 -4.32
N VAL A 188 -25.65 -4.09 -5.01
CA VAL A 188 -24.32 -4.39 -4.45
C VAL A 188 -24.00 -3.36 -3.35
N GLU A 189 -23.86 -3.81 -2.12
CA GLU A 189 -23.59 -2.96 -0.96
C GLU A 189 -22.10 -2.74 -0.76
N SER A 190 -21.33 -3.81 -0.92
CA SER A 190 -19.87 -3.72 -0.80
C SER A 190 -19.18 -4.82 -1.59
N VAL A 191 -17.91 -4.56 -1.94
CA VAL A 191 -17.01 -5.56 -2.51
C VAL A 191 -15.69 -5.52 -1.75
N GLU A 192 -15.16 -6.68 -1.40
CA GLU A 192 -13.92 -6.83 -0.65
C GLU A 192 -12.99 -7.85 -1.30
N THR A 193 -11.70 -7.58 -1.22
CA THR A 193 -10.62 -8.50 -1.60
C THR A 193 -9.40 -8.26 -0.73
N ARG A 194 -8.34 -9.07 -0.93
CA ARG A 194 -7.02 -8.78 -0.40
C ARG A 194 -6.06 -8.52 -1.55
N LEU A 195 -5.19 -7.52 -1.40
CA LEU A 195 -4.12 -7.19 -2.35
C LEU A 195 -2.76 -7.33 -1.66
N ALA A 196 -1.76 -7.75 -2.42
CA ALA A 196 -0.38 -7.76 -1.92
C ALA A 196 0.16 -6.34 -1.81
N ASN A 197 0.85 -6.06 -0.71
CA ASN A 197 1.58 -4.82 -0.48
C ASN A 197 2.95 -5.14 0.13
N ASN A 198 4.03 -4.57 -0.41
CA ASN A 198 5.40 -4.88 0.00
C ASN A 198 5.71 -4.57 1.47
N VAL A 199 4.94 -3.68 2.10
CA VAL A 199 5.12 -3.30 3.52
C VAL A 199 4.08 -3.96 4.40
N LEU A 200 2.80 -3.86 4.02
CA LEU A 200 1.67 -4.29 4.85
C LEU A 200 1.29 -5.76 4.69
N GLY A 201 1.79 -6.46 3.66
CA GLY A 201 1.40 -7.83 3.37
C GLY A 201 0.08 -7.96 2.63
N ASP A 202 -0.71 -8.97 2.97
CA ASP A 202 -2.02 -9.24 2.37
C ASP A 202 -3.07 -8.28 2.93
N VAL A 203 -3.23 -7.13 2.30
CA VAL A 203 -4.06 -6.03 2.80
C VAL A 203 -5.50 -6.17 2.31
N ALA A 204 -6.46 -6.10 3.23
CA ALA A 204 -7.87 -6.02 2.89
C ALA A 204 -8.18 -4.68 2.19
N VAL A 205 -8.82 -4.77 1.03
CA VAL A 205 -9.37 -3.62 0.29
C VAL A 205 -10.88 -3.82 0.19
N ARG A 206 -11.62 -2.85 0.70
CA ARG A 206 -13.08 -2.88 0.71
C ARG A 206 -13.64 -1.61 0.09
N THR A 207 -14.58 -1.77 -0.86
CA THR A 207 -15.35 -0.67 -1.45
C THR A 207 -16.80 -0.80 -1.02
N VAL A 208 -17.37 0.27 -0.47
CA VAL A 208 -18.76 0.37 -0.02
C VAL A 208 -19.51 1.32 -0.92
N PHE A 209 -20.74 0.96 -1.28
CA PHE A 209 -21.60 1.68 -2.21
C PHE A 209 -22.90 2.07 -1.53
N SER A 210 -23.28 3.35 -1.62
CA SER A 210 -24.52 3.83 -1.02
C SER A 210 -25.20 4.92 -1.85
N GLY A 211 -26.44 5.28 -1.47
CA GLY A 211 -27.16 6.35 -2.12
C GLY A 211 -27.49 6.07 -3.60
N TYR A 212 -27.90 4.85 -3.93
CA TYR A 212 -28.20 4.46 -5.31
C TYR A 212 -29.28 5.32 -5.96
N LYS A 213 -29.00 5.76 -7.19
CA LYS A 213 -29.93 6.52 -8.06
C LYS A 213 -30.09 5.79 -9.38
N ASP A 214 -31.19 6.07 -10.10
CA ASP A 214 -31.47 5.51 -11.42
C ASP A 214 -30.99 6.45 -12.53
N TYR A 215 -30.25 5.89 -13.47
CA TYR A 215 -29.70 6.59 -14.62
C TYR A 215 -30.17 5.86 -15.90
N GLY A 216 -31.44 6.04 -16.23
CA GLY A 216 -32.03 5.42 -17.43
C GLY A 216 -32.14 3.89 -17.33
N GLY A 217 -32.55 3.36 -16.18
CA GLY A 217 -32.66 1.95 -15.88
C GLY A 217 -31.40 1.28 -15.35
N VAL A 218 -30.28 2.03 -15.22
CA VAL A 218 -29.06 1.58 -14.55
C VAL A 218 -28.95 2.25 -13.19
N LYS A 219 -29.01 1.46 -12.11
CA LYS A 219 -28.84 1.98 -10.75
C LYS A 219 -27.36 2.05 -10.38
N PHE A 220 -26.87 3.25 -10.02
CA PHE A 220 -25.50 3.49 -9.65
C PHE A 220 -25.39 4.26 -8.30
N PRO A 221 -24.40 3.98 -7.45
CA PRO A 221 -24.27 4.66 -6.16
C PRO A 221 -23.89 6.14 -6.35
N SER A 222 -24.48 7.01 -5.52
CA SER A 222 -24.06 8.41 -5.45
C SER A 222 -22.92 8.65 -4.46
N HIS A 223 -22.56 7.64 -3.66
CA HIS A 223 -21.42 7.70 -2.74
C HIS A 223 -20.65 6.39 -2.73
N ILE A 224 -19.34 6.49 -2.88
CA ILE A 224 -18.39 5.36 -2.93
C ILE A 224 -17.27 5.62 -1.94
N VAL A 225 -17.08 4.70 -1.00
CA VAL A 225 -15.95 4.75 -0.04
C VAL A 225 -15.09 3.51 -0.22
N GLN A 226 -13.79 3.72 -0.41
CA GLN A 226 -12.82 2.62 -0.42
C GLN A 226 -11.86 2.74 0.73
N THR A 227 -11.58 1.60 1.38
CA THR A 227 -10.57 1.48 2.44
C THR A 227 -9.55 0.44 2.06
N GLN A 228 -8.32 0.62 2.54
CA GLN A 228 -7.24 -0.36 2.46
C GLN A 228 -6.60 -0.50 3.84
N GLY A 229 -6.52 -1.73 4.36
CA GLY A 229 -6.01 -1.98 5.70
C GLY A 229 -6.80 -1.27 6.82
N GLY A 230 -8.09 -0.98 6.59
CA GLY A 230 -8.95 -0.26 7.52
C GLY A 230 -8.89 1.27 7.40
N HIS A 231 -7.97 1.83 6.61
CA HIS A 231 -7.85 3.28 6.39
C HIS A 231 -8.48 3.69 5.05
N PRO A 232 -9.14 4.87 4.97
CA PRO A 232 -9.72 5.34 3.71
C PRO A 232 -8.66 5.61 2.65
N THR A 233 -8.98 5.27 1.39
CA THR A 233 -8.18 5.59 0.20
C THR A 233 -8.93 6.45 -0.80
N LEU A 234 -10.27 6.33 -0.80
CA LEU A 234 -11.19 7.10 -1.61
C LEU A 234 -12.48 7.36 -0.83
N ASP A 235 -12.98 8.58 -0.91
CA ASP A 235 -14.32 9.00 -0.48
C ASP A 235 -14.88 9.88 -1.59
N LEU A 236 -15.77 9.32 -2.44
CA LEU A 236 -16.23 9.91 -3.69
C LEU A 236 -17.73 10.18 -3.66
N ASN A 237 -18.11 11.42 -3.87
CA ASN A 237 -19.48 11.82 -4.19
C ASN A 237 -19.63 11.85 -5.71
N VAL A 238 -20.44 10.93 -6.25
CA VAL A 238 -20.70 10.80 -7.68
C VAL A 238 -21.75 11.84 -8.10
N SER A 239 -21.41 12.65 -9.09
CA SER A 239 -22.27 13.73 -9.62
C SER A 239 -22.91 13.40 -10.96
N ASP A 240 -22.25 12.60 -11.81
CA ASP A 240 -22.72 12.20 -13.14
C ASP A 240 -22.40 10.74 -13.43
N VAL A 241 -23.33 10.07 -14.14
CA VAL A 241 -23.16 8.67 -14.57
C VAL A 241 -23.72 8.52 -15.98
N GLN A 242 -22.93 7.95 -16.87
CA GLN A 242 -23.27 7.70 -18.28
C GLN A 242 -23.18 6.20 -18.59
N PRO A 243 -24.30 5.46 -18.48
CA PRO A 243 -24.38 4.06 -18.91
C PRO A 243 -24.10 3.94 -20.41
N ASN A 244 -23.38 2.91 -20.79
CA ASN A 244 -22.98 2.63 -22.18
C ASN A 244 -22.25 3.82 -22.85
N SER A 245 -21.47 4.58 -22.07
CA SER A 245 -20.69 5.72 -22.55
C SER A 245 -19.79 5.30 -23.75
N PRO A 246 -19.86 6.01 -24.90
CA PRO A 246 -18.98 5.73 -26.03
C PRO A 246 -17.50 5.84 -25.67
N VAL A 247 -17.12 6.79 -24.79
CA VAL A 247 -15.76 6.98 -24.32
C VAL A 247 -15.28 5.77 -23.52
N ALA A 248 -16.11 5.28 -22.61
CA ALA A 248 -15.78 4.09 -21.82
C ALA A 248 -15.76 2.82 -22.67
N ARG A 249 -16.67 2.70 -23.64
CA ARG A 249 -16.71 1.57 -24.61
C ARG A 249 -15.48 1.55 -25.50
N ALA A 250 -14.98 2.70 -25.92
CA ALA A 250 -13.78 2.83 -26.74
C ALA A 250 -12.48 2.61 -25.96
N LEU A 251 -12.55 2.48 -24.62
CA LEU A 251 -11.38 2.24 -23.79
C LEU A 251 -10.77 0.87 -24.13
N THR A 252 -9.58 0.91 -24.69
CA THR A 252 -8.74 -0.26 -24.95
C THR A 252 -7.40 -0.08 -24.27
N VAL A 253 -6.87 -1.17 -23.75
CA VAL A 253 -5.49 -1.20 -23.25
C VAL A 253 -4.64 -1.82 -24.35
N PRO A 254 -3.64 -1.14 -24.87
CA PRO A 254 -2.70 -1.73 -25.82
C PRO A 254 -2.14 -3.04 -25.25
N ALA A 255 -1.91 -4.04 -26.10
CA ALA A 255 -1.18 -5.21 -25.66
C ALA A 255 0.17 -4.73 -25.09
N PRO A 256 0.57 -5.23 -23.90
CA PRO A 256 1.89 -4.92 -23.42
C PRO A 256 2.89 -5.33 -24.51
N PRO A 257 3.96 -4.53 -24.75
CA PRO A 257 5.04 -4.99 -25.61
C PRO A 257 5.48 -6.36 -25.11
N PRO A 258 5.99 -7.26 -26.01
CA PRO A 258 6.53 -8.53 -25.59
C PRO A 258 7.40 -8.30 -24.36
N ALA A 259 7.12 -9.01 -23.27
CA ALA A 259 7.74 -8.75 -21.98
C ALA A 259 9.27 -8.84 -22.14
N ALA A 260 9.91 -7.70 -22.29
CA ALA A 260 11.32 -7.60 -21.95
C ALA A 260 11.37 -7.99 -20.47
N GLN A 261 12.12 -9.05 -20.15
CA GLN A 261 12.34 -9.36 -18.74
C GLN A 261 12.83 -8.07 -18.06
N PRO A 262 12.21 -7.65 -16.95
CA PRO A 262 12.71 -6.50 -16.24
C PRO A 262 14.20 -6.67 -16.01
N ALA A 263 15.00 -5.67 -16.33
CA ALA A 263 16.42 -5.74 -16.01
C ALA A 263 16.56 -6.05 -14.52
N PRO A 264 17.47 -6.97 -14.14
CA PRO A 264 17.70 -7.27 -12.73
C PRO A 264 17.96 -5.98 -11.96
N ALA A 265 17.40 -5.87 -10.76
CA ALA A 265 17.71 -4.75 -9.88
C ALA A 265 19.24 -4.68 -9.71
N LYS A 266 19.81 -3.48 -9.83
CA LYS A 266 21.24 -3.23 -9.70
C LYS A 266 21.46 -2.14 -8.66
N THR A 267 22.50 -2.26 -7.87
CA THR A 267 22.96 -1.21 -6.98
C THR A 267 24.40 -0.87 -7.31
N GLU A 268 24.67 0.38 -7.58
CA GLU A 268 26.02 0.91 -7.82
C GLU A 268 26.53 1.61 -6.55
N ALA A 269 27.75 1.32 -6.15
CA ALA A 269 28.37 1.92 -4.97
C ALA A 269 29.38 2.96 -5.41
N GLN A 270 29.18 4.23 -4.98
CA GLN A 270 30.07 5.34 -5.20
C GLN A 270 30.66 5.80 -3.86
N LYS A 271 31.99 5.76 -3.72
CA LYS A 271 32.66 6.28 -2.52
C LYS A 271 32.50 7.81 -2.49
N ILE A 272 31.95 8.34 -1.40
CA ILE A 272 31.70 9.79 -1.21
C ILE A 272 32.57 10.38 -0.10
N ALA A 273 33.02 9.54 0.85
CA ALA A 273 33.98 9.92 1.87
C ALA A 273 34.72 8.67 2.39
N GLU A 274 35.69 8.84 3.29
CA GLU A 274 36.36 7.70 3.92
C GLU A 274 35.38 6.88 4.75
N GLY A 275 35.25 5.58 4.38
CA GLY A 275 34.30 4.65 5.00
C GLY A 275 32.83 4.91 4.67
N VAL A 276 32.53 5.73 3.63
CA VAL A 276 31.15 6.10 3.25
C VAL A 276 30.92 5.93 1.76
N TRP A 277 29.87 5.18 1.38
CA TRP A 277 29.45 5.00 -0.01
C TRP A 277 27.99 5.35 -0.19
N PHE A 278 27.71 6.05 -1.28
CA PHE A 278 26.37 6.25 -1.81
C PHE A 278 25.98 5.04 -2.64
N LEU A 279 24.83 4.43 -2.37
CA LEU A 279 24.33 3.22 -3.00
C LEU A 279 23.16 3.57 -3.91
N ASP A 280 23.45 3.77 -5.19
CA ASP A 280 22.44 4.07 -6.19
C ASP A 280 21.85 2.80 -6.82
N GLY A 281 20.56 2.67 -6.74
CA GLY A 281 19.74 1.63 -7.38
C GLY A 281 18.34 2.17 -7.66
N GLY A 282 18.22 3.50 -7.82
CA GLY A 282 16.97 4.24 -7.93
C GLY A 282 16.51 4.81 -6.59
N ALA A 283 15.84 5.95 -6.67
CA ALA A 283 15.39 6.69 -5.50
C ALA A 283 14.20 6.00 -4.78
N PRO A 284 14.14 6.03 -3.45
CA PRO A 284 15.20 6.51 -2.58
C PRO A 284 16.47 5.64 -2.68
N MET A 285 17.62 6.27 -2.53
CA MET A 285 18.92 5.61 -2.47
C MET A 285 19.24 5.16 -1.05
N SER A 286 20.37 4.47 -0.89
CA SER A 286 20.86 4.04 0.42
C SER A 286 22.29 4.54 0.65
N VAL A 287 22.76 4.51 1.90
CA VAL A 287 24.15 4.85 2.25
C VAL A 287 24.77 3.68 3.02
N LEU A 288 26.00 3.33 2.65
CA LEU A 288 26.79 2.33 3.34
C LEU A 288 27.87 3.01 4.19
N LEU A 289 27.99 2.58 5.45
CA LEU A 289 29.00 3.02 6.40
C LEU A 289 29.86 1.83 6.82
N GLU A 290 31.17 1.98 6.68
CA GLU A 290 32.15 0.96 7.04
C GLU A 290 32.70 1.19 8.46
N PHE A 291 32.39 0.27 9.36
CA PHE A 291 32.96 0.13 10.67
C PHE A 291 34.15 -0.84 10.65
N SER A 292 34.90 -0.97 11.74
CA SER A 292 36.10 -1.81 11.79
C SER A 292 35.77 -3.30 11.51
N ASP A 293 34.67 -3.83 12.06
CA ASP A 293 34.30 -5.25 12.01
C ASP A 293 32.95 -5.53 11.31
N HIS A 294 32.21 -4.49 10.90
CA HIS A 294 30.91 -4.63 10.27
C HIS A 294 30.59 -3.41 9.38
N VAL A 295 29.44 -3.46 8.73
CA VAL A 295 28.88 -2.33 7.99
C VAL A 295 27.45 -2.02 8.46
N VAL A 296 27.07 -0.74 8.30
CA VAL A 296 25.71 -0.23 8.53
C VAL A 296 25.17 0.30 7.21
N ILE A 297 23.93 -0.03 6.89
CA ILE A 297 23.20 0.54 5.76
C ILE A 297 22.16 1.52 6.29
N ILE A 298 22.07 2.69 5.69
CA ILE A 298 20.99 3.64 5.92
C ILE A 298 20.03 3.54 4.77
N GLU A 299 18.79 3.24 5.05
CA GLU A 299 17.60 3.07 4.23
C GLU A 299 17.49 1.73 3.48
N GLY A 300 16.27 1.13 3.59
CA GLY A 300 15.88 -0.12 2.94
C GLY A 300 14.69 0.08 2.01
N PRO A 301 14.87 0.78 0.86
CA PRO A 301 13.77 1.22 0.03
C PRO A 301 13.17 0.11 -0.84
N GLN A 302 12.01 0.42 -1.43
CA GLN A 302 11.34 -0.24 -2.54
C GLN A 302 10.85 -1.68 -2.25
N ASN A 303 11.68 -2.72 -2.40
CA ASN A 303 11.29 -4.12 -2.37
C ASN A 303 12.46 -5.08 -2.09
N ASP A 304 12.16 -6.37 -2.08
CA ASP A 304 13.13 -7.44 -1.86
C ASP A 304 14.25 -7.46 -2.90
N GLU A 305 13.92 -7.31 -4.20
CA GLU A 305 14.89 -7.37 -5.29
C GLU A 305 15.92 -6.23 -5.17
N ARG A 306 15.46 -5.05 -4.78
CA ARG A 306 16.33 -3.90 -4.50
C ARG A 306 17.26 -4.17 -3.31
N THR A 307 16.73 -4.75 -2.25
CA THR A 307 17.52 -5.13 -1.07
C THR A 307 18.58 -6.16 -1.41
N GLU A 308 18.25 -7.17 -2.23
CA GLU A 308 19.20 -8.18 -2.67
C GLU A 308 20.34 -7.61 -3.48
N ALA A 309 20.00 -6.73 -4.43
CA ALA A 309 21.01 -6.04 -5.23
C ALA A 309 21.94 -5.20 -4.32
N THR A 310 21.38 -4.53 -3.31
CA THR A 310 22.16 -3.76 -2.32
C THR A 310 23.07 -4.66 -1.49
N ILE A 311 22.56 -5.76 -0.94
CA ILE A 311 23.35 -6.73 -0.16
C ILE A 311 24.46 -7.33 -1.01
N ALA A 312 24.16 -7.66 -2.28
CA ALA A 312 25.17 -8.20 -3.21
C ALA A 312 26.29 -7.20 -3.50
N ALA A 313 25.95 -5.93 -3.78
CA ALA A 313 26.93 -4.87 -4.00
C ALA A 313 27.81 -4.64 -2.77
N VAL A 314 27.23 -4.63 -1.57
CA VAL A 314 27.98 -4.49 -0.31
C VAL A 314 28.94 -5.66 -0.08
N LYS A 315 28.47 -6.91 -0.31
CA LYS A 315 29.33 -8.10 -0.18
C LYS A 315 30.47 -8.14 -1.20
N GLN A 316 30.24 -7.62 -2.41
CA GLN A 316 31.30 -7.48 -3.40
C GLN A 316 32.34 -6.43 -2.99
N LEU A 317 31.90 -5.31 -2.42
CA LEU A 317 32.74 -4.21 -2.01
C LEU A 317 33.55 -4.53 -0.74
N LEU A 318 32.91 -5.15 0.26
CA LEU A 318 33.45 -5.41 1.60
C LEU A 318 33.15 -6.87 2.02
N PRO A 319 33.76 -7.89 1.33
CA PRO A 319 33.38 -9.31 1.48
C PRO A 319 33.62 -9.87 2.90
N SER A 320 34.54 -9.31 3.66
CA SER A 320 34.88 -9.76 5.00
C SER A 320 34.02 -9.17 6.11
N LYS A 321 33.20 -8.14 5.82
CA LYS A 321 32.43 -7.43 6.82
C LYS A 321 30.93 -7.77 6.74
N PRO A 322 30.33 -8.29 7.83
CA PRO A 322 28.89 -8.55 7.85
C PRO A 322 28.10 -7.24 7.87
N ILE A 323 26.93 -7.22 7.24
CA ILE A 323 25.95 -6.16 7.42
C ILE A 323 25.27 -6.40 8.77
N ARG A 324 25.50 -5.51 9.75
CA ARG A 324 24.95 -5.66 11.10
C ARG A 324 23.64 -4.91 11.28
N TYR A 325 23.54 -3.71 10.75
CA TYR A 325 22.40 -2.83 10.94
C TYR A 325 21.86 -2.27 9.64
N LEU A 326 20.52 -2.18 9.57
CA LEU A 326 19.80 -1.29 8.68
C LEU A 326 19.20 -0.16 9.51
N VAL A 327 19.57 1.08 9.24
CA VAL A 327 18.89 2.26 9.79
C VAL A 327 17.71 2.59 8.88
N ASN A 328 16.49 2.58 9.41
CA ASN A 328 15.30 3.09 8.73
C ASN A 328 14.99 4.48 9.27
N THR A 329 15.04 5.47 8.39
CA THR A 329 14.88 6.88 8.78
C THR A 329 13.45 7.18 9.23
N HIS A 330 12.46 6.59 8.59
CA HIS A 330 11.04 6.68 8.93
C HIS A 330 10.22 5.57 8.23
N GLN A 331 8.91 5.45 8.53
CA GLN A 331 8.10 4.30 8.11
C GLN A 331 7.46 4.43 6.72
N HIS A 332 7.68 5.48 5.94
CA HIS A 332 7.06 5.61 4.61
C HIS A 332 7.44 4.44 3.70
N PHE A 333 6.50 4.03 2.83
CA PHE A 333 6.62 2.76 2.10
C PHE A 333 7.72 2.76 1.05
N ASP A 334 8.03 3.89 0.47
CA ASP A 334 9.15 4.05 -0.45
C ASP A 334 10.52 3.89 0.25
N HIS A 335 10.61 4.21 1.55
CA HIS A 335 11.81 4.06 2.38
C HIS A 335 11.91 2.70 3.09
N SER A 336 10.84 1.94 3.12
CA SER A 336 10.75 0.75 3.97
C SER A 336 10.36 -0.53 3.24
N GLY A 337 10.07 -0.47 1.95
CA GLY A 337 9.59 -1.63 1.19
C GLY A 337 10.57 -2.81 1.13
N GLY A 338 11.87 -2.58 1.35
CA GLY A 338 12.90 -3.60 1.40
C GLY A 338 13.24 -4.13 2.80
N ILE A 339 12.70 -3.55 3.88
CA ILE A 339 13.06 -3.91 5.26
C ILE A 339 12.91 -5.40 5.54
N ARG A 340 11.88 -6.04 5.00
CA ARG A 340 11.59 -7.45 5.22
C ARG A 340 12.71 -8.37 4.71
N ALA A 341 13.33 -8.04 3.58
CA ALA A 341 14.47 -8.79 3.07
C ALA A 341 15.72 -8.63 3.95
N TYR A 342 15.95 -7.47 4.56
CA TYR A 342 17.02 -7.28 5.55
C TYR A 342 16.77 -8.15 6.80
N VAL A 343 15.54 -8.17 7.31
CA VAL A 343 15.17 -9.06 8.44
C VAL A 343 15.40 -10.53 8.07
N ALA A 344 15.00 -10.95 6.88
CA ALA A 344 15.23 -12.31 6.38
C ALA A 344 16.71 -12.66 6.33
N ALA A 345 17.59 -11.70 5.99
CA ALA A 345 19.04 -11.84 6.00
C ALA A 345 19.66 -11.85 7.42
N GLY A 346 18.88 -11.56 8.48
CA GLY A 346 19.32 -11.52 9.86
C GLY A 346 19.93 -10.21 10.28
N ILE A 347 19.66 -9.14 9.56
CA ILE A 347 20.15 -7.78 9.82
C ILE A 347 19.19 -7.11 10.80
N SER A 348 19.75 -6.49 11.85
CA SER A 348 18.96 -5.76 12.85
C SER A 348 18.50 -4.40 12.29
N ILE A 349 17.25 -4.04 12.60
CA ILE A 349 16.68 -2.75 12.21
C ILE A 349 16.91 -1.73 13.33
N VAL A 350 17.42 -0.56 12.98
CA VAL A 350 17.54 0.60 13.88
C VAL A 350 16.58 1.67 13.39
N THR A 351 15.64 2.09 14.23
CA THR A 351 14.62 3.08 13.88
C THR A 351 14.21 3.90 15.09
N HIS A 352 13.42 4.97 14.89
CA HIS A 352 12.89 5.76 16.00
C HIS A 352 12.03 4.90 16.94
N GLU A 353 12.07 5.17 18.25
CA GLU A 353 11.39 4.34 19.26
C GLU A 353 9.89 4.21 19.06
N LYS A 354 9.21 5.24 18.56
CA LYS A 354 7.78 5.20 18.22
C LYS A 354 7.47 4.23 17.08
N ASN A 355 8.42 3.90 16.23
CA ASN A 355 8.23 2.94 15.13
C ASN A 355 8.33 1.47 15.58
N LYS A 356 8.83 1.18 16.79
CA LYS A 356 9.09 -0.19 17.23
C LYS A 356 7.83 -1.06 17.17
N SER A 357 6.77 -0.68 17.87
CA SER A 357 5.52 -1.45 17.90
C SER A 357 4.83 -1.54 16.53
N TYR A 358 4.98 -0.51 15.70
CA TYR A 358 4.50 -0.51 14.32
C TYR A 358 5.22 -1.60 13.52
N TRP A 359 6.56 -1.64 13.54
CA TRP A 359 7.33 -2.64 12.81
C TRP A 359 7.14 -4.06 13.35
N GLU A 360 7.10 -4.25 14.69
CA GLU A 360 6.80 -5.56 15.29
C GLU A 360 5.48 -6.14 14.75
N ARG A 361 4.46 -5.32 14.63
CA ARG A 361 3.17 -5.72 14.06
C ARG A 361 3.24 -5.97 12.56
N ILE A 362 3.77 -5.04 11.78
CA ILE A 362 3.79 -5.11 10.31
C ILE A 362 4.66 -6.26 9.80
N LEU A 363 5.81 -6.48 10.41
CA LEU A 363 6.71 -7.59 10.03
C LEU A 363 6.09 -8.96 10.33
N GLY A 364 5.11 -9.04 11.23
CA GLY A 364 4.33 -10.25 11.54
C GLY A 364 3.11 -10.47 10.62
N ASN A 365 2.78 -9.55 9.74
CA ASN A 365 1.62 -9.70 8.86
C ASN A 365 1.79 -10.86 7.86
N PRO A 366 0.68 -11.50 7.42
CA PRO A 366 0.73 -12.55 6.40
C PRO A 366 1.11 -11.97 5.02
N PHE A 367 1.95 -12.71 4.30
CA PHE A 367 2.35 -12.48 2.91
C PHE A 367 2.09 -13.76 2.12
N THR A 368 0.83 -14.12 1.94
CA THR A 368 0.43 -15.37 1.28
C THR A 368 0.13 -15.19 -0.20
N LEU A 369 -0.31 -14.00 -0.61
CA LEU A 369 -0.58 -13.66 -2.01
C LEU A 369 0.72 -13.56 -2.82
N GLU A 370 1.73 -12.95 -2.23
CA GLU A 370 3.08 -12.80 -2.79
C GLU A 370 4.10 -13.05 -1.69
N PRO A 371 4.43 -14.34 -1.40
CA PRO A 371 5.38 -14.67 -0.35
C PRO A 371 6.75 -14.07 -0.65
N ASP A 372 7.17 -13.14 0.21
CA ASP A 372 8.47 -12.48 0.16
C ASP A 372 9.57 -13.33 0.83
N ARG A 373 10.76 -12.77 0.95
CA ARG A 373 11.89 -13.47 1.58
C ARG A 373 11.67 -13.73 3.06
N LEU A 374 11.06 -12.79 3.79
CA LEU A 374 10.83 -12.98 5.22
C LEU A 374 9.77 -14.05 5.47
N ALA A 375 8.71 -14.09 4.67
CA ALA A 375 7.69 -15.14 4.74
C ALA A 375 8.30 -16.55 4.53
N ARG A 376 9.30 -16.66 3.63
CA ARG A 376 10.01 -17.93 3.37
C ARG A 376 11.04 -18.25 4.44
N ALA A 377 11.71 -17.25 5.02
CA ALA A 377 12.77 -17.43 6.01
C ALA A 377 12.22 -17.69 7.44
N SER A 378 10.98 -17.31 7.72
CA SER A 378 10.32 -17.42 9.04
C SER A 378 11.18 -16.90 10.19
N ARG A 379 11.84 -15.75 9.99
CA ARG A 379 12.76 -15.15 10.97
C ARG A 379 12.08 -14.02 11.74
N SER A 380 12.31 -13.96 13.04
CA SER A 380 11.85 -12.84 13.87
C SER A 380 12.74 -11.61 13.69
N PRO A 381 12.19 -10.39 13.65
CA PRO A 381 12.98 -9.17 13.57
C PRO A 381 13.71 -8.87 14.87
N THR A 382 14.91 -8.30 14.76
CA THR A 382 15.58 -7.61 15.86
C THR A 382 15.47 -6.11 15.60
N ILE A 383 14.80 -5.38 16.51
CA ILE A 383 14.55 -3.95 16.37
C ILE A 383 15.19 -3.23 17.54
N GLU A 384 16.15 -2.36 17.21
CA GLU A 384 16.82 -1.45 18.14
C GLU A 384 16.30 -0.02 17.92
N THR A 385 16.23 0.76 18.97
CA THR A 385 15.54 2.05 18.92
C THR A 385 16.48 3.24 19.12
N VAL A 386 16.06 4.36 18.54
CA VAL A 386 16.61 5.70 18.72
C VAL A 386 15.53 6.55 19.38
N GLY A 387 15.85 7.18 20.51
CA GLY A 387 15.06 8.28 21.05
C GLY A 387 15.49 9.60 20.38
N GLU A 388 15.87 10.59 21.19
CA GLU A 388 16.38 11.88 20.66
C GLU A 388 17.73 11.74 19.95
N LYS A 389 18.61 10.86 20.47
CA LYS A 389 19.94 10.60 19.91
C LYS A 389 20.38 9.17 20.21
N ARG A 390 21.08 8.58 19.24
CA ARG A 390 21.86 7.34 19.43
C ARG A 390 23.19 7.45 18.70
N VAL A 391 24.25 6.93 19.30
CA VAL A 391 25.58 6.87 18.69
C VAL A 391 26.00 5.42 18.50
N LEU A 392 26.40 5.08 17.28
CA LEU A 392 27.12 3.86 16.96
C LEU A 392 28.54 4.26 16.58
N SER A 393 29.53 3.76 17.28
CA SER A 393 30.93 4.18 17.04
C SER A 393 31.94 3.09 17.35
N ASP A 394 33.06 3.13 16.62
CA ASP A 394 34.28 2.38 16.88
C ASP A 394 35.50 3.26 16.56
N SER A 395 36.68 2.64 16.40
CA SER A 395 37.93 3.39 16.08
C SER A 395 37.92 4.00 14.66
N SER A 396 37.10 3.49 13.74
CA SER A 396 37.08 3.90 12.33
C SER A 396 35.92 4.85 11.98
N MET A 397 34.75 4.67 12.60
CA MET A 397 33.53 5.36 12.26
C MET A 397 32.77 5.83 13.50
N ALA A 398 32.13 7.00 13.39
CA ALA A 398 31.13 7.47 14.33
C ALA A 398 29.89 7.88 13.55
N LEU A 399 28.76 7.22 13.85
CA LEU A 399 27.44 7.52 13.33
C LEU A 399 26.56 8.03 14.46
N GLU A 400 26.09 9.25 14.34
CA GLU A 400 25.11 9.85 15.24
C GLU A 400 23.75 9.88 14.57
N LEU A 401 22.77 9.16 15.10
CA LEU A 401 21.37 9.22 14.68
C LEU A 401 20.64 10.23 15.55
N HIS A 402 19.99 11.20 14.94
CA HIS A 402 19.25 12.25 15.63
C HIS A 402 17.81 12.31 15.14
N HIS A 403 16.88 12.52 16.08
CA HIS A 403 15.49 12.78 15.78
C HIS A 403 15.27 14.24 15.33
N LEU A 404 14.62 14.44 14.19
CA LEU A 404 14.19 15.75 13.72
C LEU A 404 12.89 16.15 14.43
N GLN A 405 12.99 16.93 15.49
CA GLN A 405 11.84 17.39 16.25
C GLN A 405 10.97 18.33 15.43
N GLY A 406 9.65 18.13 15.52
CA GLY A 406 8.65 19.01 14.89
C GLY A 406 8.57 18.89 13.36
N ASN A 407 9.17 17.88 12.74
CA ASN A 407 9.03 17.66 11.31
C ASN A 407 7.61 17.18 10.99
N LEU A 408 6.95 17.85 10.04
CA LEU A 408 5.57 17.53 9.65
C LEU A 408 5.48 16.44 8.58
N HIS A 409 6.59 16.12 7.90
CA HIS A 409 6.64 15.01 6.96
C HIS A 409 6.45 13.68 7.69
N ASP A 410 7.20 13.50 8.77
CA ASP A 410 7.08 12.34 9.64
C ASP A 410 7.57 12.68 11.07
N GLU A 411 6.75 12.36 12.07
CA GLU A 411 7.06 12.62 13.47
C GLU A 411 8.20 11.77 14.04
N THR A 412 8.66 10.77 13.28
CA THR A 412 9.74 9.84 13.68
C THR A 412 11.00 10.00 12.85
N LEU A 413 11.05 11.03 12.00
CA LEU A 413 12.12 11.20 11.02
C LEU A 413 13.48 11.33 11.68
N LEU A 414 14.39 10.43 11.30
CA LEU A 414 15.78 10.43 11.73
C LEU A 414 16.69 11.02 10.66
N VAL A 415 17.73 11.70 11.09
CA VAL A 415 18.90 12.03 10.26
C VAL A 415 20.14 11.35 10.83
N ALA A 416 21.11 11.06 9.96
CA ALA A 416 22.36 10.44 10.33
C ALA A 416 23.50 11.42 10.11
N HIS A 417 24.22 11.78 11.17
CA HIS A 417 25.38 12.67 11.15
C HIS A 417 26.67 11.88 11.30
N LEU A 418 27.64 12.17 10.47
CA LEU A 418 28.98 11.62 10.47
C LEU A 418 29.98 12.73 10.82
N PRO A 419 30.32 12.93 12.11
CA PRO A 419 31.07 14.11 12.55
C PRO A 419 32.46 14.23 11.91
N LYS A 420 33.17 13.10 11.75
CA LYS A 420 34.50 13.07 11.15
C LYS A 420 34.48 13.47 9.68
N GLN A 421 33.46 13.06 8.95
CA GLN A 421 33.30 13.34 7.53
C GLN A 421 32.51 14.64 7.27
N LYS A 422 31.96 15.26 8.33
CA LYS A 422 31.03 16.41 8.24
C LYS A 422 29.90 16.22 7.28
N LEU A 423 29.36 14.97 7.23
CA LEU A 423 28.26 14.57 6.38
C LEU A 423 26.98 14.46 7.19
N LEU A 424 25.87 14.89 6.60
CA LEU A 424 24.52 14.64 7.09
C LEU A 424 23.75 13.83 6.04
N VAL A 425 23.27 12.65 6.40
CA VAL A 425 22.35 11.87 5.57
C VAL A 425 20.92 12.18 6.00
N GLN A 426 20.07 12.56 5.04
CA GLN A 426 18.66 12.86 5.27
C GLN A 426 17.77 12.27 4.16
N ALA A 427 16.54 11.95 4.48
CA ALA A 427 15.54 11.40 3.56
C ALA A 427 14.68 12.51 2.95
N ASP A 428 13.56 12.88 3.59
CA ASP A 428 12.48 13.66 3.01
C ASP A 428 12.31 15.07 3.58
N ALA A 429 13.29 15.53 4.38
CA ALA A 429 13.28 16.90 4.86
C ALA A 429 13.69 17.93 3.77
N PHE A 430 14.43 17.48 2.75
CA PHE A 430 14.79 18.27 1.58
C PHE A 430 15.02 17.40 0.35
N HIS A 431 14.41 17.78 -0.78
CA HIS A 431 14.65 17.16 -2.08
C HIS A 431 15.36 18.15 -3.01
N PRO A 432 16.58 17.82 -3.47
CA PRO A 432 17.28 18.63 -4.47
C PRO A 432 16.47 18.73 -5.75
N ARG A 433 16.48 19.90 -6.36
CA ARG A 433 15.78 20.17 -7.62
C ARG A 433 16.75 20.80 -8.64
N PRO A 434 17.72 20.03 -9.17
CA PRO A 434 18.71 20.56 -10.09
C PRO A 434 18.03 21.18 -11.32
N GLY A 435 18.42 22.41 -11.68
CA GLY A 435 17.88 23.12 -12.85
C GLY A 435 16.45 23.62 -12.72
N ALA A 436 15.75 23.35 -11.60
CA ALA A 436 14.40 23.89 -11.40
C ALA A 436 14.45 25.36 -10.96
N LYS A 437 13.40 26.13 -11.30
CA LYS A 437 13.25 27.49 -10.79
C LYS A 437 13.17 27.47 -9.26
N PRO A 438 13.75 28.48 -8.56
CA PRO A 438 13.57 28.66 -7.14
C PRO A 438 12.09 28.65 -6.75
N LEU A 439 11.79 28.09 -5.60
CA LEU A 439 10.43 28.10 -5.06
C LEU A 439 10.06 29.51 -4.60
N ALA A 440 8.78 29.84 -4.68
CA ALA A 440 8.26 31.13 -4.23
C ALA A 440 8.41 31.34 -2.71
N ALA A 441 8.46 30.26 -1.96
CA ALA A 441 8.71 30.25 -0.52
C ALA A 441 9.55 29.01 -0.14
N PRO A 442 10.38 29.08 0.94
CA PRO A 442 11.11 27.96 1.44
C PRO A 442 10.20 26.83 1.91
N PRO A 443 10.50 25.54 1.59
CA PRO A 443 9.70 24.43 2.03
C PRO A 443 9.72 24.28 3.57
N PRO A 444 8.57 24.09 4.23
CA PRO A 444 8.48 23.99 5.69
C PRO A 444 9.36 22.88 6.28
N PHE A 445 9.45 21.72 5.60
CA PHE A 445 10.29 20.59 6.05
C PHE A 445 11.78 20.94 5.98
N THR A 446 12.19 21.71 4.97
CA THR A 446 13.58 22.17 4.82
C THR A 446 13.94 23.23 5.87
N ILE A 447 13.02 24.14 6.18
CA ILE A 447 13.19 25.09 7.29
C ILE A 447 13.42 24.31 8.59
N ASN A 448 12.54 23.34 8.90
CA ASN A 448 12.65 22.51 10.09
C ASN A 448 13.97 21.71 10.13
N LEU A 449 14.44 21.18 8.99
CA LEU A 449 15.76 20.52 8.93
C LEU A 449 16.88 21.46 9.37
N VAL A 450 16.93 22.68 8.84
CA VAL A 450 17.97 23.67 9.18
C VAL A 450 17.87 24.11 10.64
N GLU A 451 16.66 24.31 11.17
CA GLU A 451 16.44 24.60 12.59
C GLU A 451 16.97 23.47 13.48
N ASN A 452 16.76 22.21 13.13
CA ASN A 452 17.27 21.05 13.86
C ASN A 452 18.80 20.93 13.75
N ILE A 453 19.40 21.16 12.58
CA ILE A 453 20.86 21.20 12.43
C ILE A 453 21.49 22.21 13.41
N ARG A 454 20.88 23.40 13.55
CA ARG A 454 21.34 24.43 14.50
C ARG A 454 21.09 24.06 15.95
N ARG A 455 19.89 23.57 16.27
CA ARG A 455 19.50 23.11 17.61
C ARG A 455 20.48 22.05 18.14
N LEU A 456 20.81 21.10 17.25
CA LEU A 456 21.71 19.99 17.57
C LEU A 456 23.21 20.36 17.45
N LYS A 457 23.50 21.56 16.93
CA LYS A 457 24.87 22.05 16.69
C LYS A 457 25.70 21.10 15.83
N LEU A 458 25.11 20.55 14.78
CA LEU A 458 25.78 19.62 13.87
C LEU A 458 26.77 20.41 12.97
N ASP A 459 28.00 19.93 12.90
CA ASP A 459 29.03 20.46 11.98
C ASP A 459 28.89 19.71 10.65
N VAL A 460 28.26 20.36 9.66
CA VAL A 460 27.87 19.76 8.36
C VAL A 460 28.48 20.60 7.24
N GLU A 461 29.25 19.98 6.36
CA GLU A 461 29.74 20.56 5.12
C GLU A 461 28.96 20.06 3.89
N GLN A 462 28.57 18.79 3.89
CA GLN A 462 27.82 18.16 2.81
C GLN A 462 26.60 17.41 3.34
N VAL A 463 25.56 17.35 2.51
CA VAL A 463 24.32 16.62 2.78
C VAL A 463 24.11 15.56 1.71
N VAL A 464 23.87 14.33 2.15
CA VAL A 464 23.48 13.20 1.33
C VAL A 464 21.95 13.11 1.32
N HIS A 465 21.34 13.27 0.18
CA HIS A 465 19.90 13.23 -0.02
C HIS A 465 19.49 11.86 -0.57
N LEU A 466 18.67 11.12 0.15
CA LEU A 466 18.21 9.79 -0.31
C LEU A 466 17.26 9.89 -1.53
N HIS A 467 16.64 11.05 -1.77
CA HIS A 467 15.92 11.39 -2.99
C HIS A 467 16.70 12.30 -3.95
N GLY A 468 18.01 12.18 -3.97
CA GLY A 468 18.85 13.04 -4.81
C GLY A 468 20.27 12.52 -4.91
N GLY A 469 21.22 13.35 -4.58
CA GLY A 469 22.66 13.05 -4.58
C GLY A 469 23.34 13.62 -3.36
N VAL A 470 24.57 14.11 -3.55
CA VAL A 470 25.35 14.75 -2.51
C VAL A 470 25.52 16.23 -2.86
N ASP A 471 25.14 17.11 -1.95
CA ASP A 471 25.19 18.55 -2.12
C ASP A 471 25.92 19.25 -0.97
N PRO A 472 26.56 20.41 -1.19
CA PRO A 472 27.02 21.28 -0.10
C PRO A 472 25.84 21.72 0.77
N ILE A 473 26.04 21.82 2.10
CA ILE A 473 25.03 22.33 3.04
C ILE A 473 24.48 23.72 2.63
N ALA A 474 25.30 24.54 1.94
CA ALA A 474 24.91 25.84 1.44
C ALA A 474 23.65 25.79 0.54
N ASN A 475 23.47 24.70 -0.23
CA ASN A 475 22.26 24.51 -1.07
C ASN A 475 21.00 24.33 -0.22
N VAL A 476 21.11 23.59 0.89
CA VAL A 476 20.00 23.38 1.84
C VAL A 476 19.66 24.69 2.57
N LEU A 477 20.70 25.43 3.03
CA LEU A 477 20.52 26.73 3.68
C LEU A 477 19.82 27.72 2.75
N LYS A 478 20.31 27.83 1.51
CA LYS A 478 19.68 28.67 0.48
C LYS A 478 18.23 28.26 0.21
N ALA A 479 17.93 26.98 0.14
CA ALA A 479 16.56 26.49 -0.07
C ALA A 479 15.67 26.78 1.13
N ALA A 480 16.20 26.87 2.34
CA ALA A 480 15.51 27.29 3.56
C ALA A 480 15.39 28.82 3.69
N GLY A 481 15.85 29.61 2.72
CA GLY A 481 15.77 31.07 2.74
C GLY A 481 16.86 31.74 3.62
N GLN A 482 18.03 31.09 3.77
CA GLN A 482 19.10 31.55 4.66
C GLN A 482 20.44 31.72 3.93
#